data_8fb0d3bf3060db32c5e1aa441c74bbf5
#
_entry.id   8fb0d3bf3060db32c5e1aa441c74bbf5
#
_cell.length_a   1.000
_cell.length_b   1.000
_cell.length_c   1.000
_cell.angle_alpha   90.00
_cell.angle_beta   90.00
_cell.angle_gamma   90.00
#
_symmetry.space_group_name_H-M   'P 1'
#
loop_
_entity.id
_entity.type
_entity.pdbx_description
1 polymer ?
#
loop_
_entity_poly.entity_id
_entity_poly.type
_entity_poly.pdbx_seq_one_letter_code
_entity_poly.pdbx_strand_id
1 'polypeptide(L)'
;MIQNFIDTSNSEKSEEKGDKGGAKILEGLAASGLRSIRFAKELTGVKKIVANDWSRQAVESIERNAEHNNVRHLVEPHNGDAALLMYQHKSPKERFDVIDLDPYGSPTPFLDGAVQAVSEGGLLCVTATDMAVLCGNSPETCYTKYGAISLKTKSCHEFAVRILLQCLEAHANR
;
A
#
# COMPACT_ATOMS: atom_id res chain seq x y z
N MET A 1 -10.72 -9.37 -0.41
CA MET A 1 -9.53 -9.42 0.49
C MET A 1 -9.57 -8.29 1.53
N ILE A 2 -9.46 -7.01 1.15
CA ILE A 2 -9.44 -5.88 2.12
C ILE A 2 -10.68 -5.87 3.01
N GLN A 3 -11.91 -6.07 2.46
CA GLN A 3 -13.14 -6.13 3.27
C GLN A 3 -13.08 -7.24 4.34
N ASN A 4 -12.69 -8.45 3.94
CA ASN A 4 -12.59 -9.57 4.90
C ASN A 4 -11.57 -9.27 6.01
N PHE A 5 -10.45 -8.62 5.67
CA PHE A 5 -9.47 -8.17 6.66
C PHE A 5 -10.07 -7.14 7.64
N ILE A 6 -10.78 -6.13 7.12
CA ILE A 6 -11.44 -5.09 7.94
C ILE A 6 -12.48 -5.73 8.88
N ASP A 7 -13.28 -6.65 8.39
CA ASP A 7 -14.33 -7.32 9.18
C ASP A 7 -13.71 -8.12 10.32
N THR A 8 -12.65 -8.88 10.07
CA THR A 8 -11.93 -9.64 11.11
C THR A 8 -11.28 -8.70 12.11
N SER A 9 -10.54 -7.70 11.66
CA SER A 9 -9.84 -6.74 12.54
C SER A 9 -10.81 -5.92 13.40
N ASN A 10 -11.95 -5.50 12.86
CA ASN A 10 -12.96 -4.77 13.63
C ASN A 10 -13.67 -5.67 14.67
N SER A 11 -13.84 -6.96 14.38
CA SER A 11 -14.38 -7.92 15.35
C SER A 11 -13.45 -8.09 16.55
N GLU A 12 -12.16 -8.28 16.31
CA GLU A 12 -11.14 -8.41 17.35
C GLU A 12 -11.01 -7.14 18.22
N LYS A 13 -10.97 -5.95 17.58
CA LYS A 13 -10.88 -4.66 18.27
C LYS A 13 -12.12 -4.34 19.12
N SER A 14 -13.31 -4.78 18.71
CA SER A 14 -14.55 -4.57 19.46
C SER A 14 -14.62 -5.43 20.73
N GLU A 15 -13.98 -6.59 20.73
CA GLU A 15 -13.88 -7.45 21.93
C GLU A 15 -12.89 -6.89 22.97
N GLU A 16 -11.78 -6.27 22.52
CA GLU A 16 -10.73 -5.81 23.44
C GLU A 16 -10.95 -4.40 24.04
N LYS A 17 -11.57 -3.46 23.32
CA LYS A 17 -11.55 -2.02 23.72
C LYS A 17 -12.88 -1.27 23.65
N GLY A 18 -13.97 -1.88 23.20
CA GLY A 18 -15.25 -1.17 23.06
C GLY A 18 -15.22 0.03 22.07
N ASP A 19 -14.13 0.24 21.35
CA ASP A 19 -13.97 1.29 20.36
C ASP A 19 -14.42 0.77 18.99
N LYS A 20 -15.47 1.34 18.45
CA LYS A 20 -15.91 1.13 17.05
C LYS A 20 -14.98 1.88 16.08
N GLY A 21 -13.67 1.68 16.23
CA GLY A 21 -12.67 2.29 15.38
C GLY A 21 -12.66 1.64 14.00
N GLY A 22 -13.07 2.39 12.96
CA GLY A 22 -12.92 1.93 11.58
C GLY A 22 -11.46 1.93 11.10
N ALA A 23 -11.17 1.22 10.00
CA ALA A 23 -9.85 1.07 9.42
C ALA A 23 -9.30 2.38 8.83
N LYS A 24 -8.01 2.65 9.05
CA LYS A 24 -7.24 3.68 8.37
C LYS A 24 -6.50 3.06 7.18
N ILE A 25 -6.70 3.60 6.00
CA ILE A 25 -6.11 3.10 4.76
C ILE A 25 -5.18 4.16 4.17
N LEU A 26 -4.01 3.74 3.69
CA LEU A 26 -3.12 4.55 2.86
C LEU A 26 -3.09 3.97 1.44
N GLU A 27 -3.42 4.77 0.44
CA GLU A 27 -3.03 4.55 -0.96
C GLU A 27 -1.81 5.44 -1.24
N GLY A 28 -0.62 4.82 -1.34
CA GLY A 28 0.65 5.54 -1.35
C GLY A 28 0.91 6.32 -2.65
N LEU A 29 0.33 5.85 -3.78
CA LEU A 29 0.52 6.42 -5.12
C LEU A 29 -0.82 6.42 -5.86
N ALA A 30 -1.67 7.40 -5.50
CA ALA A 30 -3.10 7.34 -5.79
C ALA A 30 -3.50 7.86 -7.19
N ALA A 31 -2.60 8.56 -7.90
CA ALA A 31 -2.86 9.15 -9.21
C ALA A 31 -4.18 9.96 -9.26
N SER A 32 -5.24 9.42 -9.84
CA SER A 32 -6.56 10.06 -9.90
C SER A 32 -7.44 9.82 -8.66
N GLY A 33 -6.99 8.99 -7.70
CA GLY A 33 -7.74 8.59 -6.53
C GLY A 33 -8.85 7.56 -6.78
N LEU A 34 -8.85 6.91 -7.95
CA LEU A 34 -9.91 5.97 -8.33
C LEU A 34 -10.05 4.85 -7.30
N ARG A 35 -8.94 4.27 -6.85
CA ARG A 35 -8.94 3.16 -5.89
C ARG A 35 -9.40 3.63 -4.51
N SER A 36 -8.92 4.77 -4.02
CA SER A 36 -9.38 5.40 -2.78
C SER A 36 -10.89 5.66 -2.78
N ILE A 37 -11.43 6.16 -3.90
CA ILE A 37 -12.87 6.40 -4.06
C ILE A 37 -13.65 5.09 -4.02
N ARG A 38 -13.15 4.04 -4.67
CA ARG A 38 -13.74 2.70 -4.61
C ARG A 38 -13.70 2.14 -3.19
N PHE A 39 -12.59 2.27 -2.49
CA PHE A 39 -12.51 1.87 -1.07
C PHE A 39 -13.57 2.59 -0.22
N ALA A 40 -13.73 3.89 -0.41
CA ALA A 40 -14.73 4.67 0.33
C ALA A 40 -16.18 4.28 0.03
N LYS A 41 -16.47 3.80 -1.20
CA LYS A 41 -17.83 3.43 -1.63
C LYS A 41 -18.17 1.96 -1.42
N GLU A 42 -17.17 1.09 -1.54
CA GLU A 42 -17.36 -0.37 -1.62
C GLU A 42 -17.01 -1.07 -0.30
N LEU A 43 -16.19 -0.45 0.57
CA LEU A 43 -15.82 -1.04 1.85
C LEU A 43 -16.65 -0.45 2.99
N THR A 44 -16.98 -1.30 3.96
CA THR A 44 -17.62 -0.92 5.22
C THR A 44 -16.60 -0.87 6.35
N GLY A 45 -16.85 -0.08 7.40
CA GLY A 45 -15.95 0.01 8.54
C GLY A 45 -14.63 0.76 8.25
N VAL A 46 -14.61 1.64 7.27
CA VAL A 46 -13.50 2.53 6.97
C VAL A 46 -13.66 3.83 7.73
N LYS A 47 -12.61 4.27 8.43
CA LYS A 47 -12.56 5.54 9.17
C LYS A 47 -11.96 6.66 8.34
N LYS A 48 -10.90 6.37 7.62
CA LYS A 48 -10.12 7.37 6.87
C LYS A 48 -9.31 6.69 5.77
N ILE A 49 -9.21 7.35 4.63
CA ILE A 49 -8.35 6.96 3.51
C ILE A 49 -7.44 8.13 3.18
N VAL A 50 -6.13 7.96 3.33
CA VAL A 50 -5.14 8.92 2.85
C VAL A 50 -4.78 8.55 1.42
N ALA A 51 -5.13 9.38 0.47
CA ALA A 51 -4.81 9.23 -0.96
C ALA A 51 -3.63 10.14 -1.31
N ASN A 52 -2.42 9.57 -1.30
CA ASN A 52 -1.20 10.32 -1.53
C ASN A 52 -0.74 10.23 -2.98
N ASP A 53 -0.21 11.34 -3.49
CA ASP A 53 0.55 11.36 -4.73
C ASP A 53 1.65 12.44 -4.68
N TRP A 54 2.76 12.18 -5.36
CA TRP A 54 3.83 13.15 -5.53
C TRP A 54 3.42 14.34 -6.38
N SER A 55 2.59 14.10 -7.41
CA SER A 55 2.13 15.10 -8.34
C SER A 55 1.00 15.94 -7.76
N ARG A 56 1.21 17.26 -7.66
CA ARG A 56 0.16 18.19 -7.24
C ARG A 56 -1.09 18.13 -8.13
N GLN A 57 -0.91 17.94 -9.45
CA GLN A 57 -2.02 17.78 -10.38
C GLN A 57 -2.85 16.51 -10.12
N ALA A 58 -2.17 15.42 -9.71
CA ALA A 58 -2.84 14.20 -9.28
C ALA A 58 -3.67 14.47 -8.02
N VAL A 59 -3.11 15.14 -7.02
CA VAL A 59 -3.81 15.48 -5.78
C VAL A 59 -5.04 16.37 -6.03
N GLU A 60 -4.94 17.38 -6.91
CA GLU A 60 -6.08 18.19 -7.34
C GLU A 60 -7.17 17.35 -8.05
N SER A 61 -6.74 16.30 -8.77
CA SER A 61 -7.68 15.36 -9.39
C SER A 61 -8.33 14.44 -8.36
N ILE A 62 -7.58 13.97 -7.36
CA ILE A 62 -8.12 13.18 -6.23
C ILE A 62 -9.18 13.98 -5.51
N GLU A 63 -8.90 15.24 -5.19
CA GLU A 63 -9.83 16.13 -4.47
C GLU A 63 -11.14 16.32 -5.25
N ARG A 64 -11.05 16.75 -6.50
CA ARG A 64 -12.21 16.93 -7.39
C ARG A 64 -13.03 15.64 -7.55
N ASN A 65 -12.33 14.49 -7.71
CA ASN A 65 -13.00 13.21 -7.91
C ASN A 65 -13.66 12.72 -6.61
N ALA A 66 -13.04 12.93 -5.45
CA ALA A 66 -13.62 12.60 -4.15
C ALA A 66 -14.87 13.45 -3.84
N GLU A 67 -14.85 14.75 -4.17
CA GLU A 67 -16.01 15.64 -4.08
C GLU A 67 -17.14 15.19 -5.00
N HIS A 68 -16.83 14.95 -6.28
CA HIS A 68 -17.82 14.50 -7.27
C HIS A 68 -18.50 13.19 -6.86
N ASN A 69 -17.79 12.31 -6.17
CA ASN A 69 -18.31 11.04 -5.69
C ASN A 69 -18.92 11.09 -4.28
N ASN A 70 -18.97 12.26 -3.62
CA ASN A 70 -19.50 12.48 -2.27
C ASN A 70 -18.77 11.66 -1.19
N VAL A 71 -17.47 11.40 -1.36
CA VAL A 71 -16.64 10.64 -0.42
C VAL A 71 -15.49 11.43 0.21
N ARG A 72 -15.50 12.78 0.04
CA ARG A 72 -14.46 13.68 0.57
C ARG A 72 -14.34 13.61 2.10
N HIS A 73 -15.40 13.23 2.79
CA HIS A 73 -15.40 13.02 4.24
C HIS A 73 -14.60 11.81 4.71
N LEU A 74 -14.35 10.83 3.83
CA LEU A 74 -13.50 9.64 4.09
C LEU A 74 -12.13 9.74 3.42
N VAL A 75 -12.06 10.34 2.21
CA VAL A 75 -10.85 10.43 1.42
C VAL A 75 -10.14 11.76 1.69
N GLU A 76 -8.91 11.68 2.19
CA GLU A 76 -8.03 12.82 2.43
C GLU A 76 -6.92 12.83 1.37
N PRO A 77 -6.95 13.77 0.40
CA PRO A 77 -5.87 13.96 -0.54
C PRO A 77 -4.61 14.46 0.19
N HIS A 78 -3.46 13.89 -0.15
CA HIS A 78 -2.17 14.28 0.39
C HIS A 78 -1.16 14.46 -0.74
N ASN A 79 -0.36 15.54 -0.70
CA ASN A 79 0.69 15.79 -1.66
C ASN A 79 2.05 15.59 -1.01
N GLY A 80 2.75 14.50 -1.34
CA GLY A 80 4.05 14.24 -0.77
C GLY A 80 4.73 12.98 -1.28
N ASP A 81 5.97 12.82 -0.84
CA ASP A 81 6.73 11.59 -1.02
C ASP A 81 6.10 10.47 -0.18
N ALA A 82 5.75 9.35 -0.83
CA ALA A 82 5.09 8.23 -0.17
C ALA A 82 5.96 7.58 0.91
N ALA A 83 7.29 7.45 0.67
CA ALA A 83 8.20 6.88 1.64
C ALA A 83 8.32 7.79 2.87
N LEU A 84 8.48 9.10 2.66
CA LEU A 84 8.55 10.08 3.74
C LEU A 84 7.25 10.09 4.56
N LEU A 85 6.09 10.08 3.90
CA LEU A 85 4.79 10.01 4.55
C LEU A 85 4.68 8.77 5.46
N MET A 86 5.09 7.61 4.97
CA MET A 86 5.08 6.38 5.74
C MET A 86 6.02 6.45 6.96
N TYR A 87 7.24 6.97 6.81
CA TYR A 87 8.14 7.17 7.94
C TYR A 87 7.59 8.13 9.00
N GLN A 88 6.83 9.15 8.61
CA GLN A 88 6.16 10.06 9.54
C GLN A 88 5.06 9.36 10.35
N HIS A 89 4.48 8.28 9.82
CA HIS A 89 3.40 7.50 10.44
C HIS A 89 3.89 6.20 11.13
N LYS A 90 5.18 6.09 11.46
CA LYS A 90 5.74 4.91 12.14
C LYS A 90 5.33 4.76 13.61
N SER A 91 4.83 5.83 14.23
CA SER A 91 4.34 5.78 15.61
C SER A 91 3.11 4.87 15.73
N PRO A 92 3.02 3.96 16.72
CA PRO A 92 1.93 2.97 16.81
C PRO A 92 0.51 3.54 16.72
N LYS A 93 0.31 4.78 17.19
CA LYS A 93 -1.00 5.45 17.17
C LYS A 93 -1.36 6.04 15.79
N GLU A 94 -0.36 6.22 14.92
CA GLU A 94 -0.51 6.89 13.64
C GLU A 94 -0.52 5.91 12.46
N ARG A 95 -0.09 4.67 12.70
CA ARG A 95 -0.01 3.62 11.67
C ARG A 95 -1.34 3.38 10.95
N PHE A 96 -1.22 2.82 9.76
CA PHE A 96 -2.33 2.44 8.91
C PHE A 96 -2.69 0.97 9.11
N ASP A 97 -3.97 0.65 9.09
CA ASP A 97 -4.43 -0.74 9.13
C ASP A 97 -4.26 -1.43 7.77
N VAL A 98 -4.34 -0.64 6.68
CA VAL A 98 -4.11 -1.11 5.31
C VAL A 98 -3.21 -0.11 4.59
N ILE A 99 -2.17 -0.61 3.91
CA ILE A 99 -1.34 0.17 2.99
C ILE A 99 -1.40 -0.48 1.61
N ASP A 100 -1.71 0.31 0.60
CA ASP A 100 -1.74 -0.09 -0.81
C ASP A 100 -0.65 0.65 -1.59
N LEU A 101 0.30 -0.11 -2.12
CA LEU A 101 1.42 0.35 -2.94
C LEU A 101 1.32 -0.21 -4.35
N ASP A 102 0.96 0.66 -5.30
CA ASP A 102 0.86 0.32 -6.73
C ASP A 102 1.72 1.29 -7.58
N PRO A 103 3.05 1.23 -7.45
CA PRO A 103 3.95 2.05 -8.24
C PRO A 103 4.06 1.57 -9.68
N TYR A 104 4.38 2.47 -10.61
CA TYR A 104 4.96 2.07 -11.87
C TYR A 104 6.35 1.45 -11.63
N GLY A 105 6.53 0.20 -12.03
CA GLY A 105 7.80 -0.52 -11.90
C GLY A 105 7.96 -1.21 -10.56
N SER A 106 9.00 -0.85 -9.81
CA SER A 106 9.39 -1.53 -8.58
C SER A 106 8.82 -0.89 -7.32
N PRO A 107 8.26 -1.67 -6.38
CA PRO A 107 7.82 -1.17 -5.09
C PRO A 107 8.97 -0.98 -4.07
N THR A 108 10.18 -1.44 -4.37
CA THR A 108 11.29 -1.50 -3.40
C THR A 108 11.61 -0.18 -2.70
N PRO A 109 11.51 1.02 -3.32
CA PRO A 109 11.77 2.27 -2.62
C PRO A 109 10.80 2.56 -1.48
N PHE A 110 9.64 1.92 -1.47
CA PHE A 110 8.56 2.19 -0.51
C PHE A 110 8.45 1.13 0.59
N LEU A 111 9.07 -0.06 0.42
CA LEU A 111 8.85 -1.22 1.29
C LEU A 111 9.28 -0.98 2.73
N ASP A 112 10.43 -0.34 2.95
CA ASP A 112 10.93 -0.08 4.30
C ASP A 112 10.00 0.86 5.08
N GLY A 113 9.55 1.95 4.45
CA GLY A 113 8.54 2.84 5.04
C GLY A 113 7.21 2.13 5.31
N ALA A 114 6.79 1.26 4.39
CA ALA A 114 5.51 0.55 4.50
C ALA A 114 5.47 -0.44 5.67
N VAL A 115 6.52 -1.24 5.86
CA VAL A 115 6.57 -2.20 6.98
C VAL A 115 6.62 -1.49 8.34
N GLN A 116 7.15 -0.25 8.41
CA GLN A 116 7.15 0.54 9.62
C GLN A 116 5.83 1.27 9.89
N ALA A 117 5.11 1.65 8.82
CA ALA A 117 3.86 2.41 8.89
C ALA A 117 2.60 1.53 8.98
N VAL A 118 2.67 0.25 8.65
CA VAL A 118 1.56 -0.67 8.80
C VAL A 118 1.39 -1.06 10.27
N SER A 119 0.15 -1.14 10.74
CA SER A 119 -0.18 -1.59 12.10
C SER A 119 0.23 -3.05 12.31
N GLU A 120 0.48 -3.44 13.55
CA GLU A 120 0.65 -4.84 13.88
C GLU A 120 -0.60 -5.64 13.48
N GLY A 121 -0.41 -6.75 12.78
CA GLY A 121 -1.51 -7.50 12.17
C GLY A 121 -2.18 -6.78 10.99
N GLY A 122 -1.65 -5.63 10.53
CA GLY A 122 -2.19 -4.87 9.41
C GLY A 122 -1.97 -5.54 8.04
N LEU A 123 -2.61 -5.02 7.01
CA LEU A 123 -2.55 -5.55 5.64
C LEU A 123 -1.68 -4.65 4.75
N LEU A 124 -0.67 -5.24 4.12
CA LEU A 124 0.15 -4.58 3.10
C LEU A 124 -0.15 -5.18 1.72
N CYS A 125 -0.68 -4.35 0.81
CA CYS A 125 -0.91 -4.68 -0.59
C CYS A 125 0.21 -4.09 -1.43
N VAL A 126 0.90 -4.92 -2.22
CA VAL A 126 2.06 -4.50 -3.01
C VAL A 126 1.95 -4.99 -4.43
N THR A 127 2.08 -4.07 -5.38
CA THR A 127 2.16 -4.36 -6.81
C THR A 127 3.58 -4.11 -7.33
N ALA A 128 4.07 -4.99 -8.19
CA ALA A 128 5.31 -4.84 -8.91
C ALA A 128 5.06 -5.10 -10.41
N THR A 129 5.37 -4.13 -11.26
CA THR A 129 5.12 -4.20 -12.71
C THR A 129 6.41 -4.30 -13.53
N ASP A 130 7.58 -4.28 -12.92
CA ASP A 130 8.88 -4.39 -13.60
C ASP A 130 9.24 -5.87 -13.93
N MET A 131 8.31 -6.56 -14.59
CA MET A 131 8.42 -7.98 -14.92
C MET A 131 9.64 -8.31 -15.79
N ALA A 132 10.12 -7.38 -16.62
CA ALA A 132 11.37 -7.58 -17.37
C ALA A 132 12.56 -7.82 -16.42
N VAL A 133 12.60 -7.13 -15.29
CA VAL A 133 13.63 -7.30 -14.25
C VAL A 133 13.40 -8.61 -13.48
N LEU A 134 12.19 -8.83 -13.03
CA LEU A 134 11.83 -9.98 -12.19
C LEU A 134 11.83 -11.31 -12.96
N CYS A 135 11.62 -11.31 -14.28
CA CYS A 135 11.59 -12.51 -15.13
C CYS A 135 12.90 -12.83 -15.86
N GLY A 136 14.03 -12.23 -15.44
CA GLY A 136 15.36 -12.65 -15.87
C GLY A 136 15.93 -11.94 -17.09
N ASN A 137 15.34 -10.82 -17.55
CA ASN A 137 15.94 -10.02 -18.64
C ASN A 137 17.07 -9.11 -18.14
N SER A 138 17.10 -8.80 -16.84
CA SER A 138 18.11 -7.93 -16.22
C SER A 138 18.43 -8.42 -14.79
N PRO A 139 19.17 -9.54 -14.64
CA PRO A 139 19.42 -10.17 -13.33
C PRO A 139 20.23 -9.27 -12.38
N GLU A 140 21.15 -8.44 -12.90
CA GLU A 140 21.94 -7.49 -12.11
C GLU A 140 21.04 -6.40 -11.52
N THR A 141 20.09 -5.89 -12.32
CA THR A 141 19.11 -4.92 -11.86
C THR A 141 18.16 -5.54 -10.83
N CYS A 142 17.81 -6.80 -11.02
CA CYS A 142 17.01 -7.55 -10.04
C CYS A 142 17.75 -7.68 -8.71
N TYR A 143 19.03 -8.02 -8.76
CA TYR A 143 19.84 -8.08 -7.55
C TYR A 143 19.93 -6.74 -6.83
N THR A 144 20.16 -5.66 -7.57
CA THR A 144 20.25 -4.32 -6.99
C THR A 144 18.96 -3.87 -6.32
N LYS A 145 17.79 -4.19 -6.93
CA LYS A 145 16.48 -3.76 -6.42
C LYS A 145 15.92 -4.68 -5.34
N TYR A 146 16.00 -5.99 -5.56
CA TYR A 146 15.29 -7.01 -4.79
C TYR A 146 16.21 -7.92 -3.96
N GLY A 147 17.53 -7.77 -4.10
CA GLY A 147 18.50 -8.62 -3.40
C GLY A 147 18.57 -10.06 -3.93
N ALA A 148 17.98 -10.35 -5.08
CA ALA A 148 17.90 -11.68 -5.67
C ALA A 148 18.23 -11.66 -7.17
N ILE A 149 18.77 -12.75 -7.69
CA ILE A 149 19.07 -12.93 -9.12
C ILE A 149 17.86 -13.59 -9.79
N SER A 150 17.24 -12.89 -10.74
CA SER A 150 16.14 -13.44 -11.52
C SER A 150 16.64 -14.36 -12.63
N LEU A 151 15.84 -15.38 -12.95
CA LEU A 151 16.19 -16.39 -13.95
C LEU A 151 15.14 -16.42 -15.08
N LYS A 152 15.62 -16.60 -16.30
CA LYS A 152 14.78 -16.75 -17.49
C LYS A 152 14.30 -18.21 -17.58
N THR A 153 13.12 -18.48 -17.02
CA THR A 153 12.52 -19.82 -16.97
C THR A 153 11.08 -19.81 -17.44
N LYS A 154 10.50 -20.98 -17.70
CA LYS A 154 9.06 -21.11 -18.00
C LYS A 154 8.19 -20.72 -16.79
N SER A 155 8.72 -20.78 -15.57
CA SER A 155 8.06 -20.43 -14.32
C SER A 155 8.44 -19.02 -13.84
N CYS A 156 8.85 -18.11 -14.73
CA CYS A 156 9.38 -16.81 -14.35
C CYS A 156 8.39 -15.96 -13.52
N HIS A 157 7.09 -16.08 -13.73
CA HIS A 157 6.08 -15.34 -12.96
C HIS A 157 6.01 -15.82 -11.51
N GLU A 158 6.03 -17.14 -11.28
CA GLU A 158 6.10 -17.72 -9.94
C GLU A 158 7.40 -17.32 -9.23
N PHE A 159 8.51 -17.33 -9.99
CA PHE A 159 9.81 -16.93 -9.47
C PHE A 159 9.81 -15.43 -9.08
N ALA A 160 9.19 -14.59 -9.89
CA ALA A 160 9.02 -13.16 -9.61
C ALA A 160 8.26 -12.90 -8.29
N VAL A 161 7.16 -13.63 -8.06
CA VAL A 161 6.40 -13.53 -6.81
C VAL A 161 7.26 -13.93 -5.61
N ARG A 162 8.05 -15.01 -5.71
CA ARG A 162 8.94 -15.45 -4.64
C ARG A 162 10.05 -14.46 -4.35
N ILE A 163 10.63 -13.82 -5.38
CA ILE A 163 11.63 -12.75 -5.21
C ILE A 163 11.00 -11.58 -4.44
N LEU A 164 9.80 -11.16 -4.82
CA LEU A 164 9.10 -10.06 -4.16
C LEU A 164 8.77 -10.40 -2.70
N LEU A 165 8.27 -11.60 -2.43
CA LEU A 165 7.97 -12.06 -1.07
C LEU A 165 9.22 -12.12 -0.19
N GLN A 166 10.34 -12.65 -0.71
CA GLN A 166 11.62 -12.66 -0.01
C GLN A 166 12.12 -11.23 0.29
N CYS A 167 11.95 -10.32 -0.65
CA CYS A 167 12.30 -8.91 -0.45
C CYS A 167 11.46 -8.26 0.66
N LEU A 168 10.13 -8.50 0.65
CA LEU A 168 9.21 -8.03 1.70
C LEU A 168 9.58 -8.60 3.08
N GLU A 169 9.83 -9.90 3.16
CA GLU A 169 10.25 -10.57 4.40
C GLU A 169 11.56 -9.99 4.93
N ALA A 170 12.53 -9.71 4.06
CA ALA A 170 13.80 -9.10 4.45
C ALA A 170 13.61 -7.67 5.01
N HIS A 171 12.64 -6.89 4.52
CA HIS A 171 12.30 -5.58 5.09
C HIS A 171 11.54 -5.70 6.41
N ALA A 172 10.63 -6.67 6.53
CA ALA A 172 9.83 -6.86 7.74
C ALA A 172 10.65 -7.38 8.94
N ASN A 173 11.77 -8.06 8.68
CA ASN A 173 12.64 -8.65 9.72
C ASN A 173 13.84 -7.76 10.10
N ARG A 174 13.90 -6.52 9.65
CA ARG A 174 14.93 -5.53 10.04
C ARG A 174 14.45 -4.68 11.20
#